data_3f7bc6a4200017250ae1d9adad1b38bc
#
_entry.id   3f7bc6a4200017250ae1d9adad1b38bc
#
_cell.length_a   1.000
_cell.length_b   1.000
_cell.length_c   1.000
_cell.angle_alpha   90.00
_cell.angle_beta   90.00
_cell.angle_gamma   90.00
#
_symmetry.space_group_name_H-M   'P 1'
#
loop_
_entity.id
_entity.type
_entity.pdbx_description
1 polymer ?
#
loop_
_entity_poly.entity_id
_entity_poly.type
_entity_poly.pdbx_seq_one_letter_code
_entity_poly.pdbx_strand_id
1 'polypeptide(L)'
;MKTILVILDGLSNQVASHAMGYLQAECAEGKGQVYSLTCELPSLSRPLYECILTGVPPVRSGIIHNGVSRLSREQSIFHYARAAGLTTAAAAYHWVSELYNRTPFDPARDRHVQDPTLPVQYGHFYSDDTYPDSHLFEDAESLRLSHDPDFLLIHPMNIDDAGHKFGLSSPQYRNKARFADGYLSHWMPVWLAEGYQVLVTADHGMNDDRSHGGILEEETCVPLFVFGDGFSKLPDLTIPQSTLCGTVCELLGVEHDKPVCRALLVPKQEWH
;
A
#
# COMPACT_ATOMS: atom_id res chain seq x y z
N MET A 1 4.85 11.47 -12.32
CA MET A 1 3.94 12.10 -11.32
C MET A 1 4.30 11.56 -9.96
N LYS A 2 4.28 12.39 -8.90
CA LYS A 2 4.48 11.91 -7.54
C LYS A 2 3.34 10.98 -7.13
N THR A 3 3.63 9.94 -6.37
CA THR A 3 2.64 8.90 -6.05
C THR A 3 2.72 8.50 -4.58
N ILE A 4 1.57 8.43 -3.93
CA ILE A 4 1.39 7.85 -2.60
C ILE A 4 0.63 6.55 -2.72
N LEU A 5 1.21 5.47 -2.19
CA LEU A 5 0.57 4.17 -2.06
C LEU A 5 0.27 3.90 -0.58
N VAL A 6 -1.00 3.72 -0.26
CA VAL A 6 -1.46 3.34 1.07
C VAL A 6 -1.90 1.89 1.04
N ILE A 7 -1.27 1.05 1.86
CA ILE A 7 -1.65 -0.35 2.05
C ILE A 7 -2.26 -0.48 3.45
N LEU A 8 -3.57 -0.59 3.51
CA LEU A 8 -4.31 -0.80 4.76
C LEU A 8 -4.32 -2.30 5.06
N ASP A 9 -3.36 -2.75 5.90
CA ASP A 9 -3.17 -4.18 6.18
C ASP A 9 -4.45 -4.84 6.68
N GLY A 10 -4.80 -5.96 6.05
CA GLY A 10 -5.92 -6.80 6.46
C GLY A 10 -7.32 -6.27 6.16
N LEU A 11 -7.47 -5.22 5.34
CA LEU A 11 -8.77 -4.64 5.03
C LEU A 11 -9.52 -5.44 3.95
N SER A 12 -10.59 -6.11 4.31
CA SER A 12 -11.47 -6.79 3.34
C SER A 12 -12.27 -5.77 2.50
N ASN A 13 -12.54 -6.14 1.24
CA ASN A 13 -13.39 -5.33 0.36
C ASN A 13 -14.82 -5.15 0.93
N GLN A 14 -15.36 -6.18 1.58
CA GLN A 14 -16.67 -6.12 2.21
C GLN A 14 -16.76 -4.97 3.23
N VAL A 15 -15.78 -4.86 4.12
CA VAL A 15 -15.78 -3.80 5.15
C VAL A 15 -15.44 -2.45 4.54
N ALA A 16 -14.53 -2.39 3.59
CA ALA A 16 -14.21 -1.15 2.87
C ALA A 16 -15.46 -0.53 2.22
N SER A 17 -16.31 -1.37 1.60
CA SER A 17 -17.54 -0.90 0.93
C SER A 17 -18.61 -0.35 1.89
N HIS A 18 -18.57 -0.72 3.17
CA HIS A 18 -19.58 -0.31 4.16
C HIS A 18 -19.06 0.69 5.19
N ALA A 19 -17.77 0.73 5.47
CA ALA A 19 -17.20 1.47 6.59
C ALA A 19 -16.39 2.72 6.17
N MET A 20 -15.93 2.81 4.92
CA MET A 20 -15.07 3.89 4.46
C MET A 20 -15.88 4.96 3.73
N GLY A 21 -16.68 5.71 4.47
CA GLY A 21 -17.66 6.64 3.93
C GLY A 21 -17.07 7.80 3.15
N TYR A 22 -15.92 8.33 3.57
CA TYR A 22 -15.24 9.41 2.86
C TYR A 22 -14.75 8.96 1.47
N LEU A 23 -13.99 7.88 1.39
CA LEU A 23 -13.48 7.38 0.11
C LEU A 23 -14.61 6.99 -0.84
N GLN A 24 -15.68 6.36 -0.33
CA GLN A 24 -16.85 6.01 -1.13
C GLN A 24 -17.56 7.27 -1.67
N ALA A 25 -17.71 8.31 -0.85
CA ALA A 25 -18.33 9.56 -1.28
C ALA A 25 -17.50 10.26 -2.38
N GLU A 26 -16.18 10.33 -2.23
CA GLU A 26 -15.29 10.94 -3.23
C GLU A 26 -15.35 10.18 -4.57
N CYS A 27 -15.47 8.84 -4.53
CA CYS A 27 -15.68 8.04 -5.73
C CYS A 27 -17.07 8.29 -6.36
N ALA A 28 -18.12 8.40 -5.55
CA ALA A 28 -19.48 8.70 -6.04
C ALA A 28 -19.56 10.09 -6.71
N GLU A 29 -18.77 11.04 -6.25
CA GLU A 29 -18.63 12.38 -6.86
C GLU A 29 -17.72 12.39 -8.11
N GLY A 30 -17.20 11.24 -8.53
CA GLY A 30 -16.34 11.10 -9.71
C GLY A 30 -14.90 11.61 -9.54
N LYS A 31 -14.48 11.94 -8.31
CA LYS A 31 -13.10 12.38 -8.04
C LYS A 31 -12.11 11.23 -8.01
N GLY A 32 -12.59 10.02 -7.76
CA GLY A 32 -11.83 8.79 -7.75
C GLY A 32 -12.63 7.63 -8.31
N GLN A 33 -12.05 6.43 -8.25
CA GLN A 33 -12.71 5.18 -8.62
C GLN A 33 -12.33 4.10 -7.62
N VAL A 34 -13.27 3.21 -7.33
CA VAL A 34 -13.03 2.03 -6.50
C VAL A 34 -13.18 0.75 -7.31
N TYR A 35 -12.28 -0.19 -7.07
CA TYR A 35 -12.26 -1.53 -7.68
C TYR A 35 -12.16 -2.60 -6.60
N SER A 36 -12.63 -3.80 -6.93
CA SER A 36 -12.36 -5.00 -6.15
C SER A 36 -11.21 -5.77 -6.79
N LEU A 37 -10.17 -6.08 -6.01
CA LEU A 37 -9.06 -6.91 -6.43
C LEU A 37 -9.12 -8.26 -5.72
N THR A 38 -8.73 -9.32 -6.43
CA THR A 38 -8.37 -10.59 -5.80
C THR A 38 -6.87 -10.59 -5.55
N CYS A 39 -6.45 -10.75 -4.29
CA CYS A 39 -5.04 -10.81 -3.96
C CYS A 39 -4.40 -12.12 -4.45
N GLU A 40 -3.08 -12.10 -4.61
CA GLU A 40 -2.29 -13.31 -4.86
C GLU A 40 -2.27 -14.22 -3.62
N LEU A 41 -1.77 -15.45 -3.78
CA LEU A 41 -1.75 -16.46 -2.73
C LEU A 41 -0.31 -16.83 -2.34
N PRO A 42 -0.09 -17.14 -1.06
CA PRO A 42 -1.03 -17.14 0.07
C PRO A 42 -1.41 -15.71 0.51
N SER A 43 -2.61 -15.56 1.07
CA SER A 43 -3.13 -14.27 1.55
C SER A 43 -2.49 -13.87 2.89
N LEU A 44 -1.18 -13.70 2.89
CA LEU A 44 -0.34 -13.36 4.03
C LEU A 44 0.40 -12.04 3.81
N SER A 45 0.65 -11.31 4.88
CA SER A 45 1.14 -9.93 4.82
C SER A 45 2.50 -9.78 4.14
N ARG A 46 3.57 -10.38 4.66
CA ARG A 46 4.91 -10.25 4.06
C ARG A 46 4.95 -10.71 2.60
N PRO A 47 4.39 -11.88 2.22
CA PRO A 47 4.28 -12.28 0.82
C PRO A 47 3.59 -11.27 -0.08
N LEU A 48 2.52 -10.64 0.41
CA LEU A 48 1.73 -9.71 -0.41
C LEU A 48 2.29 -8.28 -0.41
N TYR A 49 3.02 -7.85 0.63
CA TYR A 49 3.84 -6.63 0.52
C TYR A 49 4.84 -6.77 -0.62
N GLU A 50 5.56 -7.89 -0.64
CA GLU A 50 6.50 -8.20 -1.71
C GLU A 50 5.81 -8.21 -3.08
N CYS A 51 4.65 -8.85 -3.19
CA CYS A 51 3.91 -8.92 -4.45
C CYS A 51 3.48 -7.53 -4.94
N ILE A 52 2.89 -6.71 -4.07
CA ILE A 52 2.43 -5.36 -4.42
C ILE A 52 3.62 -4.47 -4.82
N LEU A 53 4.73 -4.57 -4.09
CA LEU A 53 5.87 -3.67 -4.27
C LEU A 53 6.85 -4.12 -5.36
N THR A 54 6.81 -5.39 -5.78
CA THR A 54 7.72 -5.92 -6.82
C THR A 54 7.01 -6.41 -8.07
N GLY A 55 5.70 -6.64 -8.02
CA GLY A 55 4.93 -7.22 -9.13
C GLY A 55 5.19 -8.72 -9.34
N VAL A 56 5.77 -9.42 -8.37
CA VAL A 56 6.08 -10.85 -8.45
C VAL A 56 5.23 -11.63 -7.46
N PRO A 57 4.42 -12.61 -7.92
CA PRO A 57 3.62 -13.45 -7.03
C PRO A 57 4.47 -14.21 -6.00
N PRO A 58 3.95 -14.50 -4.79
CA PRO A 58 4.71 -15.12 -3.71
C PRO A 58 5.40 -16.43 -4.08
N VAL A 59 4.72 -17.28 -4.85
CA VAL A 59 5.27 -18.60 -5.28
C VAL A 59 6.48 -18.46 -6.22
N ARG A 60 6.66 -17.30 -6.83
CA ARG A 60 7.81 -16.98 -7.71
C ARG A 60 8.91 -16.22 -7.00
N SER A 61 8.57 -15.26 -6.12
CA SER A 61 9.56 -14.53 -5.33
C SER A 61 10.21 -15.38 -4.24
N GLY A 62 9.50 -16.43 -3.79
CA GLY A 62 9.91 -17.28 -2.68
C GLY A 62 9.63 -16.67 -1.30
N ILE A 63 9.03 -15.47 -1.23
CA ILE A 63 8.51 -14.90 0.01
C ILE A 63 7.10 -15.45 0.18
N ILE A 64 6.99 -16.66 0.76
CA ILE A 64 5.75 -17.46 0.77
C ILE A 64 5.06 -17.51 2.15
N HIS A 65 5.68 -16.98 3.19
CA HIS A 65 5.07 -16.81 4.51
C HIS A 65 5.77 -15.69 5.29
N ASN A 66 5.15 -15.25 6.38
CA ASN A 66 5.62 -14.11 7.18
C ASN A 66 7.00 -14.32 7.83
N GLY A 67 7.40 -15.57 8.04
CA GLY A 67 8.71 -15.93 8.62
C GLY A 67 9.88 -15.94 7.63
N VAL A 68 9.65 -15.67 6.34
CA VAL A 68 10.75 -15.59 5.35
C VAL A 68 11.43 -14.22 5.50
N SER A 69 12.41 -14.15 6.40
CA SER A 69 13.14 -12.91 6.71
C SER A 69 14.46 -12.87 5.95
N ARG A 70 14.45 -12.20 4.83
CA ARG A 70 15.61 -11.90 3.99
C ARG A 70 15.34 -10.69 3.11
N LEU A 71 16.40 -10.10 2.55
CA LEU A 71 16.23 -9.14 1.48
C LEU A 71 15.54 -9.78 0.27
N SER A 72 14.68 -9.02 -0.39
CA SER A 72 14.09 -9.42 -1.65
C SER A 72 15.16 -9.63 -2.71
N ARG A 73 14.93 -10.60 -3.59
CA ARG A 73 15.74 -10.82 -4.80
C ARG A 73 15.16 -10.07 -6.01
N GLU A 74 14.03 -9.40 -5.82
CA GLU A 74 13.30 -8.70 -6.87
C GLU A 74 13.54 -7.20 -6.76
N GLN A 75 13.42 -6.50 -7.91
CA GLN A 75 13.42 -5.04 -7.94
C GLN A 75 12.03 -4.54 -7.54
N SER A 76 11.97 -3.65 -6.55
CA SER A 76 10.74 -3.02 -6.08
C SER A 76 10.55 -1.63 -6.69
N ILE A 77 9.38 -1.04 -6.46
CA ILE A 77 9.12 0.37 -6.81
C ILE A 77 10.23 1.28 -6.27
N PHE A 78 10.70 1.05 -5.05
CA PHE A 78 11.79 1.83 -4.43
C PHE A 78 13.10 1.73 -5.22
N HIS A 79 13.43 0.54 -5.72
CA HIS A 79 14.64 0.34 -6.51
C HIS A 79 14.57 1.10 -7.84
N TYR A 80 13.45 0.99 -8.56
CA TYR A 80 13.26 1.67 -9.85
C TYR A 80 13.25 3.18 -9.68
N ALA A 81 12.52 3.70 -8.68
CA ALA A 81 12.47 5.13 -8.39
C ALA A 81 13.86 5.69 -8.05
N ARG A 82 14.59 5.04 -7.15
CA ARG A 82 15.95 5.46 -6.79
C ARG A 82 16.89 5.41 -8.00
N ALA A 83 16.84 4.35 -8.80
CA ALA A 83 17.69 4.23 -10.00
C ALA A 83 17.44 5.35 -11.02
N ALA A 84 16.22 5.88 -11.06
CA ALA A 84 15.85 7.03 -11.89
C ALA A 84 16.18 8.39 -11.23
N GLY A 85 16.81 8.40 -10.06
CA GLY A 85 17.15 9.63 -9.33
C GLY A 85 15.99 10.26 -8.58
N LEU A 86 14.88 9.52 -8.38
CA LEU A 86 13.73 9.97 -7.62
C LEU A 86 13.92 9.73 -6.12
N THR A 87 13.19 10.51 -5.31
CA THR A 87 13.20 10.40 -3.85
C THR A 87 12.13 9.42 -3.37
N THR A 88 12.52 8.51 -2.48
CA THR A 88 11.65 7.47 -1.92
C THR A 88 11.52 7.61 -0.41
N ALA A 89 10.32 7.37 0.10
CA ALA A 89 10.05 7.34 1.53
C ALA A 89 9.02 6.27 1.90
N ALA A 90 9.06 5.81 3.15
CA ALA A 90 8.07 4.89 3.68
C ALA A 90 7.84 5.12 5.18
N ALA A 91 6.57 5.21 5.57
CA ALA A 91 6.09 5.03 6.93
C ALA A 91 5.39 3.67 6.97
N ALA A 92 6.03 2.64 7.52
CA ALA A 92 5.61 1.27 7.30
C ALA A 92 6.06 0.31 8.42
N TYR A 93 5.45 -0.87 8.43
CA TYR A 93 5.88 -1.97 9.29
C TYR A 93 7.30 -2.41 8.93
N HIS A 94 8.06 -2.80 9.93
CA HIS A 94 9.49 -3.10 9.80
C HIS A 94 9.83 -4.17 8.75
N TRP A 95 8.89 -5.02 8.36
CA TRP A 95 9.07 -6.00 7.29
C TRP A 95 9.41 -5.38 5.94
N VAL A 96 8.91 -4.18 5.68
CA VAL A 96 9.28 -3.44 4.46
C VAL A 96 10.77 -3.07 4.48
N SER A 97 11.29 -2.65 5.63
CA SER A 97 12.73 -2.40 5.81
C SER A 97 13.55 -3.67 5.61
N GLU A 98 13.08 -4.80 6.15
CA GLU A 98 13.77 -6.09 5.99
C GLU A 98 13.75 -6.61 4.55
N LEU A 99 12.70 -6.31 3.79
CA LEU A 99 12.61 -6.72 2.38
C LEU A 99 13.56 -5.90 1.48
N TYR A 100 13.77 -4.62 1.75
CA TYR A 100 14.42 -3.74 0.77
C TYR A 100 15.65 -3.01 1.27
N ASN A 101 15.78 -2.75 2.58
CA ASN A 101 16.93 -2.02 3.11
C ASN A 101 17.94 -2.92 3.81
N ARG A 102 17.59 -3.45 4.97
CA ARG A 102 18.51 -4.28 5.79
C ARG A 102 17.75 -5.35 6.55
N THR A 103 18.33 -6.53 6.66
CA THR A 103 17.82 -7.64 7.44
C THR A 103 18.94 -8.31 8.25
N PRO A 104 18.74 -8.74 9.50
CA PRO A 104 17.52 -8.54 10.29
C PRO A 104 17.30 -7.08 10.69
N PHE A 105 16.07 -6.72 11.03
CA PHE A 105 15.73 -5.37 11.50
C PHE A 105 16.35 -5.11 12.88
N ASP A 106 17.09 -4.01 12.98
CA ASP A 106 17.62 -3.49 14.24
C ASP A 106 16.97 -2.12 14.51
N PRO A 107 16.10 -2.01 15.53
CA PRO A 107 15.40 -0.75 15.82
C PRO A 107 16.31 0.45 16.03
N ALA A 108 17.48 0.23 16.61
CA ALA A 108 18.45 1.32 16.87
C ALA A 108 19.04 1.89 15.58
N ARG A 109 19.18 1.07 14.55
CA ARG A 109 19.73 1.44 13.24
C ARG A 109 18.65 1.76 12.22
N ASP A 110 17.55 0.98 12.20
CA ASP A 110 16.64 0.89 11.06
C ASP A 110 15.28 1.54 11.30
N ARG A 111 14.91 1.92 12.53
CA ARG A 111 13.61 2.52 12.84
C ARG A 111 13.42 3.86 12.13
N HIS A 112 14.44 4.71 12.13
CA HIS A 112 14.46 5.99 11.45
C HIS A 112 15.62 6.00 10.47
N VAL A 113 15.32 5.99 9.20
CA VAL A 113 16.31 5.93 8.12
C VAL A 113 16.35 7.25 7.36
N GLN A 114 17.56 7.72 7.16
CA GLN A 114 17.88 8.82 6.27
C GLN A 114 19.19 8.47 5.55
N ASP A 115 19.08 7.72 4.47
CA ASP A 115 20.23 7.22 3.70
C ASP A 115 19.85 7.12 2.21
N PRO A 116 20.28 8.08 1.38
CA PRO A 116 19.95 8.11 -0.05
C PRO A 116 20.54 6.94 -0.85
N THR A 117 21.44 6.15 -0.26
CA THR A 117 22.00 4.95 -0.92
C THR A 117 21.10 3.73 -0.81
N LEU A 118 20.14 3.73 0.09
CA LEU A 118 19.20 2.64 0.28
C LEU A 118 17.99 2.73 -0.69
N PRO A 119 17.33 1.63 -1.01
CA PRO A 119 16.11 1.65 -1.80
C PRO A 119 15.00 2.50 -1.17
N VAL A 120 14.71 2.33 0.12
CA VAL A 120 13.89 3.24 0.92
C VAL A 120 14.84 4.24 1.56
N GLN A 121 14.92 5.44 0.98
CA GLN A 121 15.90 6.46 1.38
C GLN A 121 15.55 7.12 2.70
N TYR A 122 14.26 7.35 2.93
CA TYR A 122 13.74 7.99 4.14
C TYR A 122 12.64 7.12 4.71
N GLY A 123 12.81 6.64 5.94
CA GLY A 123 11.89 5.67 6.53
C GLY A 123 11.61 5.91 8.00
N HIS A 124 10.35 5.73 8.37
CA HIS A 124 9.91 5.53 9.73
C HIS A 124 9.28 4.16 9.81
N PHE A 125 9.95 3.21 10.46
CA PHE A 125 9.52 1.81 10.54
C PHE A 125 9.15 1.45 11.98
N TYR A 126 7.92 0.97 12.16
CA TYR A 126 7.43 0.48 13.45
C TYR A 126 7.44 -1.06 13.47
N SER A 127 7.47 -1.64 14.68
CA SER A 127 7.53 -3.10 14.89
C SER A 127 6.49 -3.62 15.89
N ASP A 128 5.57 -2.78 16.31
CA ASP A 128 4.46 -3.14 17.20
C ASP A 128 3.15 -3.05 16.42
N ASP A 129 2.39 -4.15 16.34
CA ASP A 129 1.13 -4.23 15.60
C ASP A 129 0.06 -3.24 16.13
N THR A 130 0.23 -2.80 17.39
CA THR A 130 -0.65 -1.79 18.02
C THR A 130 -0.19 -0.36 17.84
N TYR A 131 0.93 -0.12 17.13
CA TYR A 131 1.39 1.24 16.83
C TYR A 131 0.24 2.04 16.20
N PRO A 132 -0.16 3.18 16.79
CA PRO A 132 -1.38 3.85 16.35
C PRO A 132 -1.31 4.31 14.90
N ASP A 133 -2.31 3.95 14.10
CA ASP A 133 -2.43 4.43 12.71
C ASP A 133 -2.37 5.96 12.62
N SER A 134 -2.97 6.67 13.59
CA SER A 134 -2.90 8.14 13.67
C SER A 134 -1.46 8.65 13.67
N HIS A 135 -0.58 8.04 14.46
CA HIS A 135 0.83 8.41 14.52
C HIS A 135 1.58 8.00 13.25
N LEU A 136 1.21 6.87 12.65
CA LEU A 136 1.82 6.45 11.38
C LEU A 136 1.52 7.44 10.25
N PHE A 137 0.30 7.94 10.15
CA PHE A 137 -0.03 8.99 9.18
C PHE A 137 0.73 10.30 9.46
N GLU A 138 0.95 10.65 10.74
CA GLU A 138 1.80 11.78 11.12
C GLU A 138 3.28 11.53 10.77
N ASP A 139 3.79 10.32 10.96
CA ASP A 139 5.12 9.93 10.49
C ASP A 139 5.25 10.09 8.97
N ALA A 140 4.25 9.65 8.22
CA ALA A 140 4.20 9.81 6.77
C ALA A 140 4.21 11.29 6.36
N GLU A 141 3.45 12.13 7.03
CA GLU A 141 3.44 13.58 6.79
C GLU A 141 4.78 14.24 7.15
N SER A 142 5.39 13.81 8.23
CA SER A 142 6.75 14.27 8.58
C SER A 142 7.75 13.96 7.46
N LEU A 143 7.71 12.75 6.91
CA LEU A 143 8.55 12.36 5.77
C LEU A 143 8.22 13.17 4.52
N ARG A 144 6.93 13.35 4.22
CA ARG A 144 6.47 14.11 3.05
C ARG A 144 6.93 15.56 3.10
N LEU A 145 6.75 16.22 4.23
CA LEU A 145 7.11 17.63 4.41
C LEU A 145 8.63 17.83 4.44
N SER A 146 9.37 16.90 5.01
CA SER A 146 10.83 17.04 5.16
C SER A 146 11.61 16.68 3.89
N HIS A 147 11.10 15.77 3.08
CA HIS A 147 11.86 15.16 1.98
C HIS A 147 11.19 15.27 0.61
N ASP A 148 9.93 15.71 0.55
CA ASP A 148 9.15 15.87 -0.68
C ASP A 148 9.27 14.65 -1.63
N PRO A 149 9.01 13.41 -1.15
CA PRO A 149 9.29 12.21 -1.92
C PRO A 149 8.44 12.13 -3.20
N ASP A 150 9.05 11.57 -4.25
CA ASP A 150 8.33 11.22 -5.47
C ASP A 150 7.46 9.98 -5.27
N PHE A 151 7.93 9.04 -4.44
CA PHE A 151 7.17 7.87 -4.02
C PHE A 151 7.15 7.74 -2.49
N LEU A 152 5.95 7.70 -1.92
CA LEU A 152 5.71 7.50 -0.49
C LEU A 152 4.80 6.29 -0.27
N LEU A 153 5.28 5.30 0.48
CA LEU A 153 4.50 4.20 0.99
C LEU A 153 3.99 4.51 2.41
N ILE A 154 2.70 4.30 2.65
CA ILE A 154 2.08 4.39 3.98
C ILE A 154 1.41 3.03 4.27
N HIS A 155 1.87 2.36 5.34
CA HIS A 155 1.41 1.01 5.65
C HIS A 155 1.02 0.88 7.12
N PRO A 156 -0.24 1.18 7.49
CA PRO A 156 -0.79 1.01 8.83
C PRO A 156 -1.24 -0.44 9.08
N MET A 157 -1.26 -0.86 10.36
CA MET A 157 -1.50 -2.24 10.78
C MET A 157 -2.76 -2.43 11.65
N ASN A 158 -3.41 -1.35 12.11
CA ASN A 158 -4.43 -1.49 13.17
C ASN A 158 -5.69 -2.22 12.72
N ILE A 159 -6.01 -2.23 11.43
CA ILE A 159 -7.15 -3.00 10.90
C ILE A 159 -6.88 -4.50 11.03
N ASP A 160 -5.69 -4.96 10.61
CA ASP A 160 -5.26 -6.34 10.73
C ASP A 160 -5.20 -6.80 12.20
N ASP A 161 -4.58 -6.00 13.07
CA ASP A 161 -4.54 -6.27 14.51
C ASP A 161 -5.93 -6.44 15.12
N ALA A 162 -6.88 -5.57 14.77
CA ALA A 162 -8.27 -5.70 15.23
C ALA A 162 -8.94 -6.95 14.64
N GLY A 163 -8.65 -7.30 13.39
CA GLY A 163 -9.14 -8.53 12.76
C GLY A 163 -8.68 -9.78 13.48
N HIS A 164 -7.41 -9.88 13.83
CA HIS A 164 -6.87 -10.99 14.61
C HIS A 164 -7.43 -11.08 16.03
N LYS A 165 -7.77 -9.96 16.63
CA LYS A 165 -8.34 -9.92 17.99
C LYS A 165 -9.83 -10.19 18.02
N PHE A 166 -10.59 -9.74 17.03
CA PHE A 166 -12.05 -9.65 17.11
C PHE A 166 -12.79 -10.28 15.91
N GLY A 167 -12.15 -10.54 14.79
CA GLY A 167 -12.74 -11.11 13.58
C GLY A 167 -13.37 -10.08 12.64
N LEU A 168 -13.63 -10.50 11.41
CA LEU A 168 -14.17 -9.71 10.30
C LEU A 168 -15.50 -9.01 10.68
N SER A 169 -16.43 -9.73 11.30
CA SER A 169 -17.79 -9.24 11.61
C SER A 169 -17.85 -8.35 12.86
N SER A 170 -16.71 -8.06 13.49
CA SER A 170 -16.67 -7.29 14.73
C SER A 170 -16.81 -5.78 14.50
N PRO A 171 -17.45 -5.04 15.43
CA PRO A 171 -17.44 -3.59 15.36
C PRO A 171 -16.05 -2.98 15.53
N GLN A 172 -15.14 -3.66 16.24
CA GLN A 172 -13.77 -3.19 16.44
C GLN A 172 -13.01 -3.15 15.10
N TYR A 173 -13.11 -4.17 14.28
CA TYR A 173 -12.51 -4.23 12.96
C TYR A 173 -13.10 -3.13 12.05
N ARG A 174 -14.42 -3.02 11.98
CA ARG A 174 -15.08 -1.95 11.20
C ARG A 174 -14.69 -0.55 11.66
N ASN A 175 -14.54 -0.34 12.97
CA ASN A 175 -14.15 0.97 13.51
C ASN A 175 -12.71 1.34 13.15
N LYS A 176 -11.80 0.38 13.06
CA LYS A 176 -10.43 0.65 12.56
C LYS A 176 -10.45 1.08 11.09
N ALA A 177 -11.29 0.48 10.27
CA ALA A 177 -11.50 0.93 8.89
C ALA A 177 -12.06 2.37 8.84
N ARG A 178 -13.05 2.70 9.68
CA ARG A 178 -13.59 4.07 9.79
C ARG A 178 -12.54 5.08 10.23
N PHE A 179 -11.67 4.72 11.16
CA PHE A 179 -10.58 5.61 11.61
C PHE A 179 -9.59 5.85 10.48
N ALA A 180 -9.19 4.81 9.75
CA ALA A 180 -8.31 4.96 8.59
C ALA A 180 -8.93 5.88 7.52
N ASP A 181 -10.20 5.72 7.22
CA ASP A 181 -10.96 6.60 6.33
C ASP A 181 -10.96 8.06 6.82
N GLY A 182 -11.10 8.25 8.13
CA GLY A 182 -11.01 9.57 8.77
C GLY A 182 -9.64 10.21 8.62
N TYR A 183 -8.54 9.46 8.80
CA TYR A 183 -7.19 9.98 8.56
C TYR A 183 -6.98 10.35 7.10
N LEU A 184 -7.45 9.51 6.17
CA LEU A 184 -7.39 9.79 4.74
C LEU A 184 -8.20 11.04 4.36
N SER A 185 -9.37 11.25 4.97
CA SER A 185 -10.17 12.46 4.73
C SER A 185 -9.46 13.75 5.13
N HIS A 186 -8.56 13.65 6.11
CA HIS A 186 -7.77 14.80 6.56
C HIS A 186 -6.59 15.09 5.62
N TRP A 187 -5.88 14.06 5.17
CA TRP A 187 -4.62 14.23 4.43
C TRP A 187 -4.75 14.20 2.90
N MET A 188 -5.66 13.39 2.35
CA MET A 188 -5.80 13.26 0.89
C MET A 188 -6.04 14.58 0.15
N PRO A 189 -6.89 15.51 0.64
CA PRO A 189 -7.07 16.78 -0.06
C PRO A 189 -5.76 17.56 -0.23
N VAL A 190 -4.87 17.51 0.76
CA VAL A 190 -3.54 18.14 0.69
C VAL A 190 -2.67 17.42 -0.34
N TRP A 191 -2.62 16.09 -0.31
CA TRP A 191 -1.81 15.31 -1.25
C TRP A 191 -2.22 15.54 -2.70
N LEU A 192 -3.51 15.53 -2.97
CA LEU A 192 -4.05 15.76 -4.32
C LEU A 192 -3.79 17.20 -4.79
N ALA A 193 -3.92 18.19 -3.91
CA ALA A 193 -3.61 19.59 -4.23
C ALA A 193 -2.13 19.80 -4.57
N GLU A 194 -1.24 18.97 -4.02
CA GLU A 194 0.19 18.98 -4.33
C GLU A 194 0.57 18.08 -5.53
N GLY A 195 -0.42 17.53 -6.23
CA GLY A 195 -0.21 16.76 -7.46
C GLY A 195 0.12 15.29 -7.27
N TYR A 196 0.01 14.76 -6.04
CA TYR A 196 0.19 13.32 -5.83
C TYR A 196 -0.95 12.52 -6.46
N GLN A 197 -0.58 11.41 -7.09
CA GLN A 197 -1.51 10.34 -7.42
C GLN A 197 -1.63 9.44 -6.20
N VAL A 198 -2.84 9.05 -5.81
CA VAL A 198 -3.06 8.29 -4.58
C VAL A 198 -3.74 6.97 -4.89
N LEU A 199 -3.12 5.86 -4.44
CA LEU A 199 -3.72 4.54 -4.43
C LEU A 199 -3.91 4.11 -2.98
N VAL A 200 -5.10 3.65 -2.64
CA VAL A 200 -5.41 3.07 -1.33
C VAL A 200 -5.91 1.65 -1.54
N THR A 201 -5.20 0.67 -1.03
CA THR A 201 -5.52 -0.74 -1.18
C THR A 201 -5.28 -1.51 0.12
N ALA A 202 -5.44 -2.82 0.08
CA ALA A 202 -5.02 -3.73 1.13
C ALA A 202 -4.18 -4.85 0.52
N ASP A 203 -3.38 -5.51 1.32
CA ASP A 203 -2.62 -6.70 0.92
C ASP A 203 -3.51 -7.93 0.86
N HIS A 204 -4.32 -8.17 1.88
CA HIS A 204 -5.32 -9.23 2.03
C HIS A 204 -6.50 -8.75 2.88
N GLY A 205 -7.53 -9.58 3.02
CA GLY A 205 -8.66 -9.33 3.92
C GLY A 205 -8.51 -10.05 5.26
N MET A 206 -9.65 -10.47 5.84
CA MET A 206 -9.74 -11.10 7.17
C MET A 206 -10.99 -11.98 7.20
N ASN A 207 -10.95 -13.08 7.95
CA ASN A 207 -12.12 -13.94 8.19
C ASN A 207 -12.63 -13.83 9.63
N ASP A 208 -13.73 -14.53 9.91
CA ASP A 208 -14.32 -14.55 11.27
C ASP A 208 -13.60 -15.53 12.23
N ASP A 209 -12.73 -16.39 11.72
CA ASP A 209 -11.80 -17.19 12.53
C ASP A 209 -10.62 -16.36 13.07
N ARG A 210 -10.63 -15.03 12.85
CA ARG A 210 -9.56 -14.09 13.23
C ARG A 210 -8.23 -14.38 12.53
N SER A 211 -8.31 -14.75 11.28
CA SER A 211 -7.17 -15.24 10.50
C SER A 211 -7.31 -14.86 9.03
N HIS A 212 -6.27 -15.14 8.29
CA HIS A 212 -6.17 -15.08 6.85
C HIS A 212 -5.04 -15.99 6.39
N GLY A 213 -4.77 -16.09 5.09
CA GLY A 213 -3.74 -16.97 4.53
C GLY A 213 -4.34 -18.04 3.62
N GLY A 214 -5.67 -18.16 3.62
CA GLY A 214 -6.43 -19.07 2.79
C GLY A 214 -7.01 -18.44 1.53
N ILE A 215 -8.11 -19.02 1.06
CA ILE A 215 -8.74 -18.67 -0.21
C ILE A 215 -10.19 -18.21 -0.07
N LEU A 216 -10.66 -17.95 1.16
CA LEU A 216 -11.99 -17.42 1.36
C LEU A 216 -12.10 -16.02 0.72
N GLU A 217 -13.26 -15.70 0.19
CA GLU A 217 -13.48 -14.41 -0.49
C GLU A 217 -13.15 -13.22 0.43
N GLU A 218 -13.56 -13.29 1.68
CA GLU A 218 -13.27 -12.27 2.69
C GLU A 218 -11.77 -12.11 3.02
N GLU A 219 -10.95 -13.13 2.75
CA GLU A 219 -9.49 -13.07 2.90
C GLU A 219 -8.81 -12.53 1.64
N THR A 220 -9.37 -12.81 0.46
CA THR A 220 -8.70 -12.58 -0.82
C THR A 220 -9.25 -11.38 -1.60
N CYS A 221 -10.48 -10.95 -1.33
CA CYS A 221 -11.06 -9.79 -1.98
C CYS A 221 -10.74 -8.51 -1.21
N VAL A 222 -9.99 -7.61 -1.83
CA VAL A 222 -9.52 -6.34 -1.26
C VAL A 222 -9.94 -5.16 -2.12
N PRO A 223 -10.08 -3.95 -1.54
CA PRO A 223 -10.38 -2.76 -2.32
C PRO A 223 -9.13 -2.18 -2.99
N LEU A 224 -9.34 -1.46 -4.08
CA LEU A 224 -8.40 -0.49 -4.62
C LEU A 224 -9.16 0.80 -4.92
N PHE A 225 -8.83 1.86 -4.21
CA PHE A 225 -9.28 3.22 -4.51
C PHE A 225 -8.15 3.95 -5.22
N VAL A 226 -8.48 4.71 -6.27
CA VAL A 226 -7.51 5.53 -7.00
C VAL A 226 -8.03 6.96 -7.13
N PHE A 227 -7.12 7.93 -6.92
CA PHE A 227 -7.41 9.36 -7.00
C PHE A 227 -6.26 10.08 -7.70
N GLY A 228 -6.61 11.07 -8.52
CA GLY A 228 -5.65 11.86 -9.29
C GLY A 228 -5.91 11.77 -10.80
N ASP A 229 -5.20 12.62 -11.56
CA ASP A 229 -5.43 12.78 -13.00
C ASP A 229 -4.70 11.71 -13.85
N GLY A 230 -3.81 10.95 -13.25
CA GLY A 230 -3.11 9.84 -13.90
C GLY A 230 -3.98 8.59 -14.12
N PHE A 231 -5.15 8.52 -13.48
CA PHE A 231 -6.03 7.35 -13.54
C PHE A 231 -7.18 7.56 -14.52
N SER A 232 -7.47 6.53 -15.32
CA SER A 232 -8.56 6.54 -16.30
C SER A 232 -9.96 6.60 -15.67
N LYS A 233 -10.09 6.11 -14.44
CA LYS A 233 -11.35 6.00 -13.70
C LYS A 233 -12.45 5.24 -14.46
N LEU A 234 -12.05 4.38 -15.39
CA LEU A 234 -12.97 3.48 -16.08
C LEU A 234 -13.57 2.48 -15.10
N PRO A 235 -14.90 2.26 -15.10
CA PRO A 235 -15.51 1.26 -14.24
C PRO A 235 -15.17 -0.17 -14.67
N ASP A 236 -15.44 -1.13 -13.81
CA ASP A 236 -15.46 -2.58 -14.11
C ASP A 236 -14.12 -3.16 -14.64
N LEU A 237 -12.99 -2.58 -14.26
CA LEU A 237 -11.69 -3.13 -14.60
C LEU A 237 -11.35 -4.33 -13.71
N THR A 238 -10.77 -5.36 -14.33
CA THR A 238 -10.09 -6.44 -13.62
C THR A 238 -8.61 -6.08 -13.45
N ILE A 239 -8.17 -5.89 -12.21
CA ILE A 239 -6.82 -5.42 -11.91
C ILE A 239 -6.10 -6.51 -11.10
N PRO A 240 -5.16 -7.25 -11.69
CA PRO A 240 -4.34 -8.20 -10.94
C PRO A 240 -3.46 -7.47 -9.92
N GLN A 241 -3.41 -7.96 -8.67
CA GLN A 241 -2.59 -7.36 -7.61
C GLN A 241 -1.12 -7.23 -8.02
N SER A 242 -0.59 -8.20 -8.75
CA SER A 242 0.78 -8.20 -9.27
C SER A 242 1.07 -7.09 -10.31
N THR A 243 0.06 -6.37 -10.80
CA THR A 243 0.24 -5.24 -11.73
C THR A 243 0.41 -3.89 -11.03
N LEU A 244 0.22 -3.81 -9.71
CA LEU A 244 0.30 -2.54 -8.97
C LEU A 244 1.70 -1.94 -9.01
N CYS A 245 2.74 -2.75 -8.85
CA CYS A 245 4.13 -2.28 -8.97
C CYS A 245 4.39 -1.57 -10.29
N GLY A 246 4.16 -2.23 -11.40
CA GLY A 246 4.39 -1.66 -12.74
C GLY A 246 3.51 -0.44 -13.00
N THR A 247 2.28 -0.46 -12.52
CA THR A 247 1.34 0.68 -12.65
C THR A 247 1.87 1.93 -11.91
N VAL A 248 2.39 1.76 -10.70
CA VAL A 248 3.02 2.86 -9.95
C VAL A 248 4.30 3.34 -10.65
N CYS A 249 5.13 2.41 -11.15
CA CYS A 249 6.33 2.77 -11.91
C CYS A 249 5.99 3.59 -13.18
N GLU A 250 4.90 3.26 -13.88
CA GLU A 250 4.41 4.05 -15.01
C GLU A 250 3.99 5.48 -14.58
N LEU A 251 3.28 5.62 -13.45
CA LEU A 251 2.93 6.94 -12.89
C LEU A 251 4.17 7.76 -12.56
N LEU A 252 5.17 7.13 -11.95
CA LEU A 252 6.46 7.78 -11.63
C LEU A 252 7.26 8.12 -12.88
N GLY A 253 6.98 7.51 -14.03
CA GLY A 253 7.71 7.71 -15.28
C GLY A 253 9.09 7.06 -15.29
N VAL A 254 9.27 5.98 -14.54
CA VAL A 254 10.54 5.24 -14.46
C VAL A 254 10.55 4.02 -15.37
N GLU A 255 11.73 3.64 -15.85
CA GLU A 255 11.93 2.39 -16.60
C GLU A 255 11.81 1.19 -15.67
N HIS A 256 11.09 0.16 -16.11
CA HIS A 256 10.89 -1.08 -15.36
C HIS A 256 10.50 -2.23 -16.30
N ASP A 257 10.53 -3.46 -15.78
CA ASP A 257 10.16 -4.69 -16.49
C ASP A 257 8.92 -5.39 -15.91
N LYS A 258 8.11 -4.68 -15.10
CA LYS A 258 6.99 -5.24 -14.36
C LYS A 258 5.67 -5.18 -15.15
N PRO A 259 4.74 -6.13 -14.93
CA PRO A 259 3.42 -6.07 -15.54
C PRO A 259 2.65 -4.82 -15.09
N VAL A 260 1.87 -4.26 -16.01
CA VAL A 260 1.09 -3.01 -15.81
C VAL A 260 -0.36 -3.25 -16.12
N CYS A 261 -1.27 -2.71 -15.32
CA CYS A 261 -2.66 -2.57 -15.69
C CYS A 261 -2.86 -1.27 -16.48
N ARG A 262 -2.63 -1.33 -17.78
CA ARG A 262 -2.70 -0.14 -18.65
C ARG A 262 -4.05 0.53 -18.68
N ALA A 263 -5.13 -0.25 -18.56
CA ALA A 263 -6.48 0.29 -18.54
C ALA A 263 -6.78 1.17 -17.32
N LEU A 264 -6.00 1.02 -16.25
CA LEU A 264 -6.13 1.84 -15.04
C LEU A 264 -5.57 3.25 -15.23
N LEU A 265 -4.70 3.46 -16.21
CA LEU A 265 -4.00 4.72 -16.45
C LEU A 265 -4.57 5.47 -17.66
N VAL A 266 -4.56 6.81 -17.60
CA VAL A 266 -4.76 7.61 -18.79
C VAL A 266 -3.53 7.49 -19.71
N PRO A 267 -3.68 7.60 -21.03
CA PRO A 267 -2.52 7.62 -21.94
C PRO A 267 -1.54 8.75 -21.58
N LYS A 268 -0.24 8.44 -21.64
CA LYS A 268 0.83 9.41 -21.28
C LYS A 268 0.77 10.74 -22.05
N GLN A 269 0.17 10.74 -23.24
CA GLN A 269 -0.03 11.94 -24.06
C GLN A 269 -1.03 12.94 -23.45
N GLU A 270 -1.83 12.49 -22.47
CA GLU A 270 -2.85 13.29 -21.78
C GLU A 270 -2.38 13.76 -20.38
N TRP A 271 -1.14 13.45 -20.00
CA TRP A 271 -0.58 13.91 -18.72
C TRP A 271 -0.15 15.37 -18.84
N HIS A 272 -0.74 16.23 -18.02
CA HIS A 272 -0.49 17.69 -17.96
C HIS A 272 0.39 18.06 -16.78
#